data_8aa5e63fc91bf4e394b93ef15e78db31
#
_entry.id   8aa5e63fc91bf4e394b93ef15e78db31
#
_cell.length_a   1.000
_cell.length_b   1.000
_cell.length_c   1.000
_cell.angle_alpha   90.00
_cell.angle_beta   90.00
_cell.angle_gamma   90.00
#
_symmetry.space_group_name_H-M   'P 1'
#
loop_
_entity.id
_entity.type
_entity.pdbx_description
1 polymer ?
#
loop_
_entity_poly.entity_id
_entity_poly.type
_entity_poly.pdbx_seq_one_letter_code
_entity_poly.pdbx_strand_id
1 'polypeptide(L)'
;NGTKLSVNHLVAAPSFEGQISYEGTNYLRLCGQYGEDYQTIATYQHNIFLSGEMPLDLWPEFRVSEGCSIRYVVKGFPAGNSPMQEWIYDETSFNRSLTLDVNDSYYLSISIQAKGQGIVKLGPCHYRDSHLGYGDLLVGGKRISDKNREELIYFFHPGDLKPPLNIYFSGYRPAEGFEGYWMMNNLGSPFLLVGDPRSEGGAFYLGSEELEQKLLQVVHNCLDELGFTKEQLTLSGLS
;
A
#
# COMPACT_ATOMS: atom_id res chain seq x y z
N ASN A 1 15.51 2.26 4.08
CA ASN A 1 14.68 3.31 3.52
C ASN A 1 13.73 2.69 2.52
N GLY A 2 12.46 2.55 2.92
CA GLY A 2 11.40 2.16 2.00
C GLY A 2 11.18 3.28 1.00
N THR A 3 11.02 2.92 -0.27
CA THR A 3 10.77 3.87 -1.34
C THR A 3 9.35 3.68 -1.84
N LYS A 4 8.74 4.73 -2.33
CA LYS A 4 7.40 4.66 -2.89
C LYS A 4 7.24 5.53 -4.13
N LEU A 5 6.45 5.07 -5.07
CA LEU A 5 5.86 5.90 -6.10
C LEU A 5 4.64 6.62 -5.51
N SER A 6 4.70 7.92 -5.46
CA SER A 6 3.67 8.76 -4.86
C SER A 6 2.47 8.92 -5.79
N VAL A 7 1.30 9.22 -5.22
CA VAL A 7 0.08 9.55 -5.98
C VAL A 7 0.28 10.75 -6.91
N ASN A 8 1.16 11.68 -6.57
CA ASN A 8 1.49 12.82 -7.44
C ASN A 8 2.12 12.40 -8.78
N HIS A 9 2.63 11.18 -8.87
CA HIS A 9 3.18 10.61 -10.11
C HIS A 9 2.17 9.74 -10.87
N LEU A 10 0.97 9.54 -10.33
CA LEU A 10 -0.12 8.85 -11.01
C LEU A 10 -0.82 9.80 -11.97
N VAL A 11 -0.99 9.35 -13.19
CA VAL A 11 -1.73 10.07 -14.23
C VAL A 11 -2.74 9.14 -14.85
N ALA A 12 -3.98 9.63 -14.95
CA ALA A 12 -5.02 8.91 -15.66
C ALA A 12 -4.65 8.71 -17.13
N ALA A 13 -4.99 7.55 -17.69
CA ALA A 13 -4.76 7.27 -19.09
C ALA A 13 -5.55 8.27 -19.97
N PRO A 14 -4.98 8.77 -21.07
CA PRO A 14 -5.68 9.69 -21.97
C PRO A 14 -6.98 9.11 -22.57
N SER A 15 -7.05 7.77 -22.65
CA SER A 15 -8.22 7.03 -23.14
C SER A 15 -9.30 6.82 -22.08
N PHE A 16 -9.05 7.20 -20.82
CA PHE A 16 -10.04 7.05 -19.76
C PHE A 16 -11.15 8.12 -19.90
N GLU A 17 -12.36 7.67 -20.12
CA GLU A 17 -13.56 8.51 -20.21
C GLU A 17 -14.38 8.37 -18.92
N GLY A 18 -14.16 9.25 -17.97
CA GLY A 18 -14.87 9.23 -16.69
C GLY A 18 -14.49 10.41 -15.80
N GLN A 19 -14.93 10.36 -14.56
CA GLN A 19 -14.62 11.39 -13.58
C GLN A 19 -13.24 11.10 -12.96
N ILE A 20 -12.38 12.09 -12.94
CA ILE A 20 -11.05 12.05 -12.37
C ILE A 20 -10.97 13.10 -11.28
N SER A 21 -10.54 12.70 -10.09
CA SER A 21 -10.28 13.62 -8.99
C SER A 21 -9.15 13.13 -8.10
N TYR A 22 -8.50 14.06 -7.41
CA TYR A 22 -7.50 13.73 -6.39
C TYR A 22 -8.10 13.94 -5.01
N GLU A 23 -8.00 12.93 -4.17
CA GLU A 23 -8.38 13.02 -2.74
C GLU A 23 -7.13 13.38 -1.92
N GLY A 24 -6.85 14.68 -1.84
CA GLY A 24 -5.61 15.19 -1.25
C GLY A 24 -4.37 14.63 -1.97
N THR A 25 -3.40 14.21 -1.18
CA THR A 25 -2.18 13.53 -1.67
C THR A 25 -2.25 12.01 -1.56
N ASN A 26 -3.40 11.46 -1.17
CA ASN A 26 -3.55 10.06 -0.80
C ASN A 26 -4.01 9.17 -1.94
N TYR A 27 -4.96 9.65 -2.75
CA TYR A 27 -5.56 8.85 -3.82
C TYR A 27 -5.82 9.66 -5.08
N LEU A 28 -5.58 9.01 -6.23
CA LEU A 28 -6.22 9.34 -7.50
C LEU A 28 -7.52 8.53 -7.57
N ARG A 29 -8.66 9.23 -7.65
CA ARG A 29 -9.98 8.62 -7.75
C ARG A 29 -10.46 8.68 -9.19
N LEU A 30 -10.79 7.52 -9.74
CA LEU A 30 -11.37 7.33 -11.06
C LEU A 30 -12.75 6.72 -10.89
N CYS A 31 -13.75 7.30 -11.56
CA CYS A 31 -15.13 6.81 -11.53
C CYS A 31 -15.68 6.74 -12.95
N GLY A 32 -16.07 5.55 -13.40
CA GLY A 32 -16.54 5.38 -14.76
C GLY A 32 -16.84 3.93 -15.14
N GLN A 33 -16.95 3.74 -16.45
CA GLN A 33 -17.06 2.43 -17.08
C GLN A 33 -15.70 2.10 -17.71
N TYR A 34 -15.20 0.91 -17.42
CA TYR A 34 -13.88 0.47 -17.87
C TYR A 34 -13.97 -0.59 -19.00
N GLY A 35 -15.17 -1.07 -19.33
CA GLY A 35 -15.40 -2.11 -20.32
C GLY A 35 -15.40 -3.54 -19.75
N GLU A 36 -15.58 -4.52 -20.61
CA GLU A 36 -15.58 -5.95 -20.22
C GLU A 36 -14.19 -6.52 -20.08
N ASP A 37 -13.22 -5.98 -20.84
CA ASP A 37 -11.82 -6.36 -20.80
C ASP A 37 -11.00 -5.32 -20.02
N TYR A 38 -9.85 -5.75 -19.50
CA TYR A 38 -8.92 -4.87 -18.83
C TYR A 38 -8.40 -3.76 -19.76
N GLN A 39 -8.63 -2.52 -19.38
CA GLN A 39 -8.14 -1.32 -20.06
C GLN A 39 -7.19 -0.55 -19.14
N THR A 40 -6.13 0.02 -19.69
CA THR A 40 -5.25 0.89 -18.92
C THR A 40 -6.01 2.15 -18.52
N ILE A 41 -6.07 2.42 -17.22
CA ILE A 41 -6.78 3.57 -16.64
C ILE A 41 -5.84 4.61 -16.04
N ALA A 42 -4.65 4.20 -15.61
CA ALA A 42 -3.64 5.08 -15.03
C ALA A 42 -2.24 4.49 -15.17
N THR A 43 -1.24 5.35 -15.02
CA THR A 43 0.18 4.96 -15.06
C THR A 43 0.95 5.81 -14.06
N TYR A 44 1.94 5.23 -13.38
CA TYR A 44 2.97 6.01 -12.70
C TYR A 44 3.94 6.56 -13.72
N GLN A 45 4.12 7.89 -13.76
CA GLN A 45 5.03 8.55 -14.68
C GLN A 45 6.51 8.34 -14.35
N HIS A 46 6.81 7.99 -13.11
CA HIS A 46 8.15 7.69 -12.66
C HIS A 46 8.41 6.19 -12.67
N ASN A 47 9.53 5.81 -13.22
CA ASN A 47 10.02 4.44 -13.21
C ASN A 47 10.77 4.13 -11.91
N ILE A 48 10.76 2.87 -11.51
CA ILE A 48 11.64 2.38 -10.46
C ILE A 48 12.95 1.97 -11.11
N PHE A 49 14.04 2.67 -10.79
CA PHE A 49 15.38 2.29 -11.24
C PHE A 49 15.98 1.28 -10.28
N LEU A 50 16.53 0.21 -10.84
CA LEU A 50 17.08 -0.91 -10.09
C LEU A 50 18.59 -0.72 -9.94
N SER A 51 19.08 -0.88 -8.71
CA SER A 51 20.49 -0.69 -8.38
C SER A 51 21.25 -2.00 -8.15
N GLY A 52 20.64 -3.17 -8.41
CA GLY A 52 21.27 -4.45 -8.15
C GLY A 52 20.46 -5.64 -8.67
N GLU A 53 21.00 -6.83 -8.42
CA GLU A 53 20.41 -8.12 -8.82
C GLU A 53 19.44 -8.68 -7.77
N MET A 54 19.02 -7.87 -6.80
CA MET A 54 18.18 -8.33 -5.71
C MET A 54 16.71 -8.35 -6.12
N PRO A 55 15.94 -9.38 -5.77
CA PRO A 55 14.50 -9.36 -5.92
C PRO A 55 13.88 -8.14 -5.24
N LEU A 56 12.80 -7.64 -5.81
CA LEU A 56 12.08 -6.47 -5.32
C LEU A 56 10.69 -6.90 -4.82
N ASP A 57 10.33 -6.49 -3.63
CA ASP A 57 8.94 -6.59 -3.15
C ASP A 57 8.18 -5.31 -3.46
N LEU A 58 6.97 -5.48 -4.00
CA LEU A 58 6.10 -4.39 -4.43
C LEU A 58 4.70 -4.60 -3.86
N TRP A 59 4.09 -3.53 -3.31
CA TRP A 59 2.71 -3.56 -2.82
C TRP A 59 2.05 -2.18 -3.01
N PRO A 60 1.04 -2.11 -3.87
CA PRO A 60 0.26 -0.90 -4.07
C PRO A 60 -0.81 -0.71 -2.99
N GLU A 61 -1.13 0.54 -2.69
CA GLU A 61 -2.34 0.90 -1.97
C GLU A 61 -3.45 1.22 -2.96
N PHE A 62 -4.63 0.62 -2.77
CA PHE A 62 -5.78 0.89 -3.65
C PHE A 62 -7.08 0.51 -2.99
N ARG A 63 -8.18 0.95 -3.59
CA ARG A 63 -9.55 0.58 -3.24
C ARG A 63 -10.38 0.47 -4.49
N VAL A 64 -11.29 -0.48 -4.50
CA VAL A 64 -12.12 -0.80 -5.65
C VAL A 64 -13.55 -1.02 -5.17
N SER A 65 -14.52 -0.34 -5.75
CA SER A 65 -15.93 -0.61 -5.45
C SER A 65 -16.38 -1.93 -6.07
N GLU A 66 -17.48 -2.45 -5.57
CA GLU A 66 -18.17 -3.58 -6.19
C GLU A 66 -18.49 -3.28 -7.66
N GLY A 67 -18.40 -4.29 -8.50
CA GLY A 67 -18.68 -4.19 -9.94
C GLY A 67 -17.48 -3.85 -10.82
N CYS A 68 -16.33 -3.53 -10.25
CA CYS A 68 -15.11 -3.38 -11.02
C CYS A 68 -13.94 -4.18 -10.43
N SER A 69 -12.98 -4.52 -11.30
CA SER A 69 -11.75 -5.19 -10.94
C SER A 69 -10.57 -4.41 -11.47
N ILE A 70 -9.45 -4.46 -10.76
CA ILE A 70 -8.20 -3.85 -11.21
C ILE A 70 -7.07 -4.86 -11.21
N ARG A 71 -6.03 -4.53 -11.96
CA ARG A 71 -4.71 -5.17 -11.87
C ARG A 71 -3.61 -4.16 -12.13
N TYR A 72 -2.47 -4.38 -11.50
CA TYR A 72 -1.24 -3.65 -11.79
C TYR A 72 -0.40 -4.47 -12.75
N VAL A 73 0.06 -3.84 -13.81
CA VAL A 73 0.98 -4.44 -14.78
C VAL A 73 2.34 -3.79 -14.56
N VAL A 74 3.29 -4.61 -14.12
CA VAL A 74 4.67 -4.21 -13.90
C VAL A 74 5.50 -4.73 -15.06
N LYS A 75 6.20 -3.83 -15.74
CA LYS A 75 7.09 -4.17 -16.86
C LYS A 75 8.52 -3.85 -16.49
N GLY A 76 9.38 -4.84 -16.61
CA GLY A 76 10.82 -4.72 -16.43
C GLY A 76 11.52 -4.58 -17.78
N PHE A 77 12.28 -3.52 -17.93
CA PHE A 77 13.02 -3.20 -19.14
C PHE A 77 14.51 -3.50 -18.92
N PRO A 78 15.08 -4.45 -19.65
CA PRO A 78 16.47 -4.82 -19.50
C PRO A 78 17.41 -3.78 -20.10
N ALA A 79 18.65 -3.78 -19.62
CA ALA A 79 19.75 -3.11 -20.28
C ALA A 79 20.27 -4.01 -21.40
N GLY A 80 20.02 -3.66 -22.66
CA GLY A 80 20.51 -4.41 -23.82
C GLY A 80 19.42 -5.21 -24.55
N ASN A 81 19.75 -6.40 -25.04
CA ASN A 81 18.88 -7.19 -25.92
C ASN A 81 18.06 -8.28 -25.21
N SER A 82 18.06 -8.33 -23.88
CA SER A 82 17.24 -9.28 -23.14
C SER A 82 15.75 -8.97 -23.31
N PRO A 83 14.87 -9.98 -23.28
CA PRO A 83 13.44 -9.76 -23.42
C PRO A 83 12.88 -8.98 -22.23
N MET A 84 11.88 -8.13 -22.50
CA MET A 84 11.11 -7.45 -21.46
C MET A 84 10.40 -8.48 -20.58
N GLN A 85 10.45 -8.26 -19.27
CA GLN A 85 9.72 -9.05 -18.29
C GLN A 85 8.38 -8.36 -17.96
N GLU A 86 7.38 -9.15 -17.61
CA GLU A 86 6.08 -8.64 -17.17
C GLU A 86 5.57 -9.43 -15.97
N TRP A 87 5.06 -8.71 -14.97
CA TRP A 87 4.41 -9.29 -13.80
C TRP A 87 3.04 -8.65 -13.62
N ILE A 88 2.09 -9.46 -13.18
CA ILE A 88 0.72 -9.01 -12.91
C ILE A 88 0.44 -9.13 -11.41
N TYR A 89 0.00 -8.02 -10.84
CA TYR A 89 -0.53 -7.95 -9.49
C TYR A 89 -2.04 -7.77 -9.60
N ASP A 90 -2.79 -8.83 -9.35
CA ASP A 90 -4.25 -8.89 -9.49
C ASP A 90 -4.90 -9.42 -8.21
N GLU A 91 -6.17 -9.75 -8.27
CA GLU A 91 -6.95 -10.26 -7.15
C GLU A 91 -6.35 -11.51 -6.48
N THR A 92 -5.55 -12.29 -7.19
CA THR A 92 -4.83 -13.44 -6.61
C THR A 92 -3.63 -13.01 -5.77
N SER A 93 -3.18 -11.77 -5.93
CA SER A 93 -2.00 -11.18 -5.26
C SER A 93 -2.36 -10.12 -4.21
N PHE A 94 -3.62 -9.66 -4.13
CA PHE A 94 -4.01 -8.48 -3.33
C PHE A 94 -3.75 -8.61 -1.83
N ASN A 95 -3.66 -9.82 -1.31
CA ASN A 95 -3.41 -10.12 0.09
C ASN A 95 -1.93 -10.35 0.42
N ARG A 96 -1.03 -10.03 -0.51
CA ARG A 96 0.42 -10.18 -0.32
C ARG A 96 1.19 -9.20 -1.18
N SER A 97 2.46 -8.95 -0.86
CA SER A 97 3.34 -8.26 -1.80
C SER A 97 3.65 -9.14 -2.99
N LEU A 98 3.92 -8.51 -4.12
CA LEU A 98 4.45 -9.19 -5.29
C LEU A 98 5.98 -9.12 -5.22
N THR A 99 6.63 -10.29 -5.17
CA THR A 99 8.08 -10.38 -5.27
C THR A 99 8.47 -10.53 -6.74
N LEU A 100 9.28 -9.59 -7.22
CA LEU A 100 9.76 -9.54 -8.59
C LEU A 100 11.19 -10.04 -8.65
N ASP A 101 11.44 -11.03 -9.48
CA ASP A 101 12.80 -11.41 -9.87
C ASP A 101 13.26 -10.48 -11.01
N VAL A 102 14.06 -9.48 -10.65
CA VAL A 102 14.42 -8.36 -11.54
C VAL A 102 15.82 -8.47 -12.13
N ASN A 103 16.44 -9.63 -12.03
CA ASN A 103 17.87 -9.87 -12.32
C ASN A 103 18.38 -9.23 -13.61
N ASP A 104 17.55 -9.19 -14.66
CA ASP A 104 17.93 -8.65 -15.97
C ASP A 104 17.31 -7.28 -16.26
N SER A 105 16.55 -6.73 -15.33
CA SER A 105 15.85 -5.47 -15.55
C SER A 105 16.67 -4.27 -15.08
N TYR A 106 16.65 -3.18 -15.85
CA TYR A 106 17.29 -1.90 -15.51
C TYR A 106 16.33 -0.94 -14.82
N TYR A 107 15.09 -0.91 -15.27
CA TYR A 107 14.02 -0.16 -14.63
C TYR A 107 12.67 -0.86 -14.77
N LEU A 108 11.75 -0.52 -13.87
CA LEU A 108 10.37 -0.99 -13.88
C LEU A 108 9.43 0.17 -14.18
N SER A 109 8.43 -0.09 -15.01
CA SER A 109 7.27 0.77 -15.18
C SER A 109 6.02 0.09 -14.64
N ILE A 110 5.07 0.88 -14.12
CA ILE A 110 3.84 0.36 -13.53
C ILE A 110 2.65 1.08 -14.16
N SER A 111 1.76 0.29 -14.75
CA SER A 111 0.45 0.75 -15.21
C SER A 111 -0.67 0.02 -14.48
N ILE A 112 -1.81 0.64 -14.38
CA ILE A 112 -2.99 0.11 -13.74
C ILE A 112 -4.07 -0.09 -14.79
N GLN A 113 -4.67 -1.26 -14.80
CA GLN A 113 -5.76 -1.63 -15.67
C GLN A 113 -7.01 -1.92 -14.85
N ALA A 114 -8.16 -1.60 -15.41
CA ALA A 114 -9.46 -1.91 -14.80
C ALA A 114 -10.42 -2.49 -15.84
N LYS A 115 -11.41 -3.22 -15.35
CA LYS A 115 -12.60 -3.67 -16.10
C LYS A 115 -13.85 -3.54 -15.24
N GLY A 116 -15.01 -3.55 -15.88
CA GLY A 116 -16.31 -3.38 -15.21
C GLY A 116 -16.71 -1.92 -15.06
N GLN A 117 -17.43 -1.60 -14.01
CA GLN A 117 -17.95 -0.25 -13.74
C GLN A 117 -17.86 0.06 -12.25
N GLY A 118 -17.44 1.27 -11.90
CA GLY A 118 -17.42 1.70 -10.51
C GLY A 118 -16.34 2.73 -10.21
N ILE A 119 -15.92 2.73 -8.94
CA ILE A 119 -14.92 3.64 -8.40
C ILE A 119 -13.63 2.87 -8.12
N VAL A 120 -12.53 3.41 -8.62
CA VAL A 120 -11.17 2.96 -8.32
C VAL A 120 -10.43 4.11 -7.65
N LYS A 121 -9.86 3.85 -6.47
CA LYS A 121 -8.97 4.77 -5.78
C LYS A 121 -7.57 4.16 -5.77
N LEU A 122 -6.63 4.87 -6.36
CA LEU A 122 -5.24 4.45 -6.50
C LEU A 122 -4.36 5.27 -5.58
N GLY A 123 -3.72 4.61 -4.65
CA GLY A 123 -2.77 5.19 -3.72
C GLY A 123 -1.32 5.08 -4.18
N PRO A 124 -0.35 5.29 -3.28
CA PRO A 124 1.05 5.08 -3.58
C PRO A 124 1.36 3.60 -3.82
N CYS A 125 2.42 3.32 -4.57
CA CYS A 125 2.97 1.99 -4.71
C CYS A 125 4.29 1.91 -3.96
N HIS A 126 4.35 1.05 -2.95
CA HIS A 126 5.54 0.83 -2.13
C HIS A 126 6.41 -0.25 -2.75
N TYR A 127 7.71 -0.12 -2.58
CA TYR A 127 8.67 -1.14 -2.99
C TYR A 127 9.93 -1.13 -2.13
N ARG A 128 10.57 -2.28 -2.04
CA ARG A 128 11.86 -2.47 -1.34
C ARG A 128 12.62 -3.65 -1.92
N ASP A 129 13.92 -3.69 -1.70
CA ASP A 129 14.70 -4.89 -1.94
C ASP A 129 14.26 -6.01 -0.98
N SER A 130 13.96 -7.17 -1.53
CA SER A 130 13.38 -8.30 -0.81
C SER A 130 14.30 -8.88 0.28
N HIS A 131 15.60 -8.60 0.21
CA HIS A 131 16.61 -9.14 1.12
C HIS A 131 17.24 -8.12 2.06
N LEU A 132 16.70 -6.89 2.15
CA LEU A 132 17.16 -5.93 3.16
C LEU A 132 16.73 -6.39 4.56
N GLY A 133 17.50 -7.24 5.08
CA GLY A 133 17.99 -7.53 6.44
C GLY A 133 17.03 -7.68 7.61
N TYR A 134 15.81 -7.30 7.55
CA TYR A 134 14.84 -7.42 8.64
C TYR A 134 13.56 -8.13 8.18
N GLY A 135 13.71 -9.15 7.34
CA GLY A 135 12.72 -10.14 6.90
C GLY A 135 11.28 -9.65 6.72
N ASP A 136 10.63 -9.32 7.81
CA ASP A 136 9.20 -9.07 7.89
C ASP A 136 8.83 -7.60 8.11
N LEU A 137 9.79 -6.67 8.12
CA LEU A 137 9.49 -5.26 8.31
C LEU A 137 8.98 -4.60 7.02
N LEU A 138 7.73 -4.19 7.04
CA LEU A 138 7.20 -3.26 6.06
C LEU A 138 7.71 -1.85 6.37
N VAL A 139 8.41 -1.23 5.43
CA VAL A 139 8.88 0.14 5.57
C VAL A 139 7.98 1.09 4.80
N GLY A 140 7.61 2.23 5.39
CA GLY A 140 6.72 3.21 4.78
C GLY A 140 5.54 3.54 5.69
N GLY A 141 4.39 3.84 5.08
CA GLY A 141 3.19 4.23 5.81
C GLY A 141 3.04 5.73 5.98
N LYS A 142 2.04 6.11 6.75
CA LYS A 142 1.71 7.51 7.06
C LYS A 142 2.12 7.84 8.48
N ARG A 143 2.36 9.14 8.73
CA ARG A 143 2.70 9.66 10.05
C ARG A 143 1.55 10.47 10.62
N ILE A 144 1.35 10.34 11.92
CA ILE A 144 0.58 11.28 12.73
C ILE A 144 1.54 11.87 13.78
N SER A 145 1.43 13.14 14.02
CA SER A 145 2.27 13.85 15.00
C SER A 145 1.44 14.80 15.85
N ASP A 146 1.87 15.01 17.09
CA ASP A 146 1.30 16.01 17.99
C ASP A 146 2.06 17.35 17.89
N LYS A 147 1.63 18.31 18.69
CA LYS A 147 2.26 19.64 18.80
C LYS A 147 3.72 19.60 19.29
N ASN A 148 4.10 18.55 20.01
CA ASN A 148 5.45 18.34 20.52
C ASN A 148 6.34 17.61 19.52
N ARG A 149 5.83 17.29 18.31
CA ARG A 149 6.48 16.51 17.26
C ARG A 149 6.75 15.05 17.66
N GLU A 150 6.01 14.54 18.65
CA GLU A 150 5.95 13.10 18.86
C GLU A 150 5.15 12.46 17.76
N GLU A 151 5.60 11.31 17.27
CA GLU A 151 5.05 10.68 16.06
C GLU A 151 4.70 9.23 16.31
N LEU A 152 3.61 8.79 15.66
CA LEU A 152 3.34 7.39 15.36
C LEU A 152 3.26 7.20 13.85
N ILE A 153 3.54 6.01 13.39
CA ILE A 153 3.37 5.62 11.99
C ILE A 153 2.26 4.60 11.87
N TYR A 154 1.57 4.60 10.74
CA TYR A 154 0.54 3.60 10.46
C TYR A 154 0.51 3.23 8.98
N PHE A 155 0.05 2.02 8.73
CA PHE A 155 -0.18 1.49 7.39
C PHE A 155 -1.53 0.77 7.36
N PHE A 156 -2.41 1.17 6.46
CA PHE A 156 -3.71 0.56 6.28
C PHE A 156 -3.76 -0.24 4.98
N HIS A 157 -4.25 -1.47 5.07
CA HIS A 157 -4.51 -2.35 3.93
C HIS A 157 -5.98 -2.80 3.96
N PRO A 158 -6.74 -2.60 2.86
CA PRO A 158 -8.18 -2.88 2.83
C PRO A 158 -8.52 -4.38 2.79
N GLY A 159 -7.54 -5.24 2.53
CA GLY A 159 -7.75 -6.69 2.45
C GLY A 159 -8.87 -7.05 1.48
N ASP A 160 -9.68 -8.03 1.90
CA ASP A 160 -10.87 -8.51 1.17
C ASP A 160 -12.14 -7.68 1.41
N LEU A 161 -12.03 -6.56 2.11
CA LEU A 161 -13.12 -5.65 2.50
C LEU A 161 -14.16 -6.30 3.44
N LYS A 162 -13.85 -7.43 4.07
CA LYS A 162 -14.74 -8.10 5.01
C LYS A 162 -14.25 -7.96 6.45
N PRO A 163 -15.16 -7.85 7.43
CA PRO A 163 -14.76 -7.79 8.83
C PRO A 163 -14.05 -9.07 9.29
N PRO A 164 -13.19 -8.95 10.33
CA PRO A 164 -12.92 -7.75 11.12
C PRO A 164 -11.83 -6.85 10.52
N LEU A 165 -11.75 -5.59 10.97
CA LEU A 165 -10.55 -4.78 10.86
C LEU A 165 -9.57 -5.21 11.95
N ASN A 166 -8.41 -5.71 11.56
CA ASN A 166 -7.36 -6.12 12.47
C ASN A 166 -6.39 -4.95 12.70
N ILE A 167 -6.24 -4.48 13.92
CA ILE A 167 -5.21 -3.51 14.29
C ILE A 167 -4.07 -4.25 14.95
N TYR A 168 -2.86 -4.08 14.42
CA TYR A 168 -1.66 -4.69 14.94
C TYR A 168 -0.66 -3.63 15.38
N PHE A 169 -0.29 -3.67 16.63
CA PHE A 169 0.73 -2.82 17.23
C PHE A 169 2.09 -3.51 17.17
N SER A 170 3.01 -2.94 16.41
CA SER A 170 4.37 -3.44 16.30
C SER A 170 5.09 -3.38 17.63
N GLY A 171 5.80 -4.45 17.99
CA GLY A 171 6.63 -4.50 19.20
C GLY A 171 7.99 -3.84 19.02
N TYR A 172 8.97 -4.36 19.76
CA TYR A 172 10.36 -3.91 19.64
C TYR A 172 10.94 -4.18 18.25
N ARG A 173 11.62 -3.19 17.69
CA ARG A 173 12.31 -3.33 16.41
C ARG A 173 13.56 -2.45 16.34
N PRO A 174 14.63 -2.92 15.69
CA PRO A 174 15.86 -2.17 15.56
C PRO A 174 15.82 -1.10 14.47
N ALA A 175 14.76 -1.06 13.64
CA ALA A 175 14.61 -0.14 12.52
C ALA A 175 13.19 0.38 12.40
N GLU A 176 13.03 1.51 11.75
CA GLU A 176 11.71 2.05 11.41
C GLU A 176 10.97 1.13 10.44
N GLY A 177 9.72 0.80 10.74
CA GLY A 177 8.88 -0.07 9.93
C GLY A 177 7.76 -0.71 10.73
N PHE A 178 7.08 -1.68 10.15
CA PHE A 178 6.01 -2.43 10.80
C PHE A 178 6.33 -3.91 10.81
N GLU A 179 6.30 -4.50 11.97
CA GLU A 179 6.22 -5.94 12.12
C GLU A 179 4.80 -6.43 11.79
N GLY A 180 4.68 -7.74 11.56
CA GLY A 180 3.38 -8.39 11.42
C GLY A 180 2.71 -8.19 10.05
N TYR A 181 3.35 -7.51 9.10
CA TYR A 181 2.76 -7.32 7.77
C TYR A 181 2.36 -8.65 7.12
N TRP A 182 3.28 -9.60 7.02
CA TRP A 182 3.02 -10.89 6.38
C TRP A 182 1.95 -11.70 7.10
N MET A 183 1.97 -11.66 8.44
CA MET A 183 0.97 -12.34 9.26
C MET A 183 -0.42 -11.75 8.99
N MET A 184 -0.58 -10.44 9.04
CA MET A 184 -1.85 -9.76 8.80
C MET A 184 -2.31 -9.93 7.36
N ASN A 185 -1.40 -9.81 6.40
CA ASN A 185 -1.68 -9.97 4.98
C ASN A 185 -2.20 -11.39 4.65
N ASN A 186 -1.64 -12.42 5.30
CA ASN A 186 -2.09 -13.81 5.12
C ASN A 186 -3.48 -14.10 5.70
N LEU A 187 -4.00 -13.25 6.60
CA LEU A 187 -5.38 -13.37 7.08
C LEU A 187 -6.41 -12.99 6.02
N GLY A 188 -6.02 -12.17 5.04
CA GLY A 188 -6.89 -11.69 3.97
C GLY A 188 -7.82 -10.55 4.36
N SER A 189 -8.17 -10.41 5.63
CA SER A 189 -9.05 -9.35 6.16
C SER A 189 -8.35 -7.98 6.15
N PRO A 190 -9.10 -6.87 6.22
CA PRO A 190 -8.53 -5.53 6.41
C PRO A 190 -7.64 -5.45 7.63
N PHE A 191 -6.55 -4.71 7.53
CA PHE A 191 -5.67 -4.50 8.68
C PHE A 191 -5.05 -3.10 8.71
N LEU A 192 -4.78 -2.65 9.93
CA LEU A 192 -4.07 -1.41 10.25
C LEU A 192 -2.85 -1.77 11.09
N LEU A 193 -1.67 -1.56 10.54
CA LEU A 193 -0.42 -1.66 11.30
C LEU A 193 -0.14 -0.32 11.95
N VAL A 194 0.21 -0.34 13.23
CA VAL A 194 0.63 0.84 13.98
C VAL A 194 2.04 0.61 14.49
N GLY A 195 2.89 1.60 14.30
CA GLY A 195 4.28 1.55 14.72
C GLY A 195 4.67 2.80 15.51
N ASP A 196 5.53 2.62 16.49
CA ASP A 196 6.11 3.69 17.29
C ASP A 196 7.58 3.90 16.90
N PRO A 197 7.90 4.94 16.10
CA PRO A 197 9.26 5.18 15.63
C PRO A 197 10.13 5.92 16.66
N ARG A 198 9.58 6.27 17.82
CA ARG A 198 10.25 7.09 18.82
C ARG A 198 11.22 6.26 19.65
N SER A 199 12.48 6.47 19.54
CA SER A 199 13.54 5.73 20.22
C SER A 199 13.76 4.29 19.72
N GLU A 200 14.89 3.73 20.07
CA GLU A 200 15.18 2.32 19.87
C GLU A 200 14.28 1.47 20.80
N GLY A 201 13.45 0.64 20.22
CA GLY A 201 12.46 -0.15 20.95
C GLY A 201 11.11 0.53 21.14
N GLY A 202 10.92 1.75 20.64
CA GLY A 202 9.69 2.51 20.77
C GLY A 202 9.47 3.09 22.17
N ALA A 203 8.44 3.90 22.31
CA ALA A 203 7.99 4.47 23.58
C ALA A 203 6.73 3.75 24.11
N PHE A 204 6.51 2.51 23.71
CA PHE A 204 5.36 1.67 24.09
C PHE A 204 4.01 2.32 23.81
N TYR A 205 3.94 3.15 22.75
CA TYR A 205 2.75 3.92 22.37
C TYR A 205 2.29 4.93 23.43
N LEU A 206 3.06 5.15 24.45
CA LEU A 206 2.81 6.23 25.43
C LEU A 206 3.02 7.58 24.74
N GLY A 207 2.12 8.52 24.95
CA GLY A 207 2.20 9.80 24.29
C GLY A 207 1.19 10.81 24.86
N SER A 208 1.05 11.91 24.16
CA SER A 208 0.07 12.93 24.53
C SER A 208 -1.36 12.48 24.21
N GLU A 209 -2.32 13.04 24.94
CA GLU A 209 -3.74 12.86 24.62
C GLU A 209 -4.05 13.26 23.16
N GLU A 210 -3.36 14.29 22.65
CA GLU A 210 -3.51 14.71 21.25
C GLU A 210 -3.08 13.59 20.28
N LEU A 211 -1.96 12.91 20.55
CA LEU A 211 -1.47 11.81 19.71
C LEU A 211 -2.42 10.62 19.76
N GLU A 212 -2.96 10.29 20.94
CA GLU A 212 -3.97 9.27 21.11
C GLU A 212 -5.24 9.57 20.32
N GLN A 213 -5.77 10.81 20.41
CA GLN A 213 -6.95 11.23 19.66
C GLN A 213 -6.74 11.16 18.15
N LYS A 214 -5.56 11.51 17.67
CA LYS A 214 -5.22 11.36 16.25
C LYS A 214 -5.18 9.90 15.80
N LEU A 215 -4.64 9.00 16.62
CA LEU A 215 -4.67 7.58 16.34
C LEU A 215 -6.10 7.02 16.31
N LEU A 216 -6.92 7.38 17.29
CA LEU A 216 -8.34 7.02 17.32
C LEU A 216 -9.08 7.53 16.08
N GLN A 217 -8.77 8.74 15.62
CA GLN A 217 -9.34 9.29 14.39
C GLN A 217 -8.94 8.44 13.17
N VAL A 218 -7.69 7.98 13.08
CA VAL A 218 -7.26 7.07 12.01
C VAL A 218 -8.08 5.78 12.04
N VAL A 219 -8.28 5.18 13.21
CA VAL A 219 -9.08 3.97 13.36
C VAL A 219 -10.53 4.20 12.92
N HIS A 220 -11.14 5.30 13.38
CA HIS A 220 -12.51 5.65 12.97
C HIS A 220 -12.62 5.84 11.46
N ASN A 221 -11.69 6.56 10.85
CA ASN A 221 -11.67 6.75 9.40
C ASN A 221 -11.57 5.41 8.64
N CYS A 222 -10.78 4.46 9.14
CA CYS A 222 -10.70 3.13 8.54
C CYS A 222 -12.02 2.35 8.68
N LEU A 223 -12.67 2.41 9.84
CA LEU A 223 -13.97 1.78 10.06
C LEU A 223 -15.05 2.39 9.17
N ASP A 224 -15.14 3.72 9.14
CA ASP A 224 -16.12 4.45 8.31
C ASP A 224 -15.94 4.12 6.82
N GLU A 225 -14.70 4.04 6.38
CA GLU A 225 -14.37 3.75 5.00
C GLU A 225 -14.69 2.30 4.59
N LEU A 226 -14.53 1.36 5.52
CA LEU A 226 -14.92 -0.04 5.33
C LEU A 226 -16.42 -0.26 5.55
N GLY A 227 -17.13 0.68 6.16
CA GLY A 227 -18.53 0.52 6.59
C GLY A 227 -18.67 -0.43 7.78
N PHE A 228 -17.64 -0.53 8.63
CA PHE A 228 -17.61 -1.44 9.78
C PHE A 228 -18.04 -0.74 11.06
N THR A 229 -18.58 -1.54 11.99
CA THR A 229 -18.87 -1.08 13.36
C THR A 229 -17.67 -1.35 14.28
N LYS A 230 -17.69 -0.76 15.49
CA LYS A 230 -16.62 -0.95 16.49
C LYS A 230 -16.49 -2.39 16.98
N GLU A 231 -17.58 -3.14 16.95
CA GLU A 231 -17.62 -4.57 17.32
C GLU A 231 -16.90 -5.45 16.29
N GLN A 232 -16.65 -4.92 15.10
CA GLN A 232 -15.93 -5.60 14.02
C GLN A 232 -14.44 -5.26 13.97
N LEU A 233 -13.89 -4.91 15.13
CA LEU A 233 -12.48 -4.54 15.31
C LEU A 233 -11.77 -5.56 16.20
N THR A 234 -10.57 -5.95 15.80
CA THR A 234 -9.68 -6.83 16.58
C THR A 234 -8.36 -6.12 16.84
N LEU A 235 -7.90 -6.16 18.07
CA LEU A 235 -6.60 -5.62 18.47
C LEU A 235 -5.62 -6.75 18.74
N SER A 236 -4.40 -6.59 18.26
CA SER A 236 -3.29 -7.50 18.49
C SER A 236 -1.96 -6.74 18.55
N GLY A 237 -0.93 -7.39 19.03
CA GLY A 237 0.40 -6.81 19.11
C GLY A 237 1.40 -7.79 19.71
N LEU A 238 2.68 -7.50 19.54
CA LEU A 238 3.78 -8.16 20.24
C LEU A 238 4.21 -7.31 21.44
N SER A 239 4.48 -7.98 22.54
CA SER A 239 5.04 -7.38 23.75
C SER A 239 6.53 -7.70 23.87
#